data_2a2af6926cb9fb889a0224de0ce733d7
#
_entry.id   2a2af6926cb9fb889a0224de0ce733d7
#
_cell.length_a   1.000
_cell.length_b   1.000
_cell.length_c   1.000
_cell.angle_alpha   90.00
_cell.angle_beta   90.00
_cell.angle_gamma   90.00
#
_symmetry.space_group_name_H-M   'P 1'
#
loop_
_entity.id
_entity.type
_entity.pdbx_description
1 polymer ?
#
loop_
_entity_poly.entity_id
_entity_poly.type
_entity_poly.pdbx_seq_one_letter_code
_entity_poly.pdbx_strand_id
1 'polypeptide(L)'
;TTFNNIHHLDFLAGYEIDDTYNDYLSGEAYNFTTPDKHAISNGMKTVSVGGSDSRYRLVSYLSRLNYDYKNKYYLGASFRVDGSSRLHRDNRWGTFWSVSGAWRTIEEEFMQPVKDWLTDLRIRASYGVNGTLPSDYFGYMGLSSISGGYLEQPGIQMSQIANPNLKWETNYNMNIGLDFGFWDRLNFTIEYYTRTTKNLLMDCPVSMTTGFSSYLMNIGEVKNKGIELTINSTNIKIKDFSWNTTFNLGHNSNKVVKLDGEQTQIVSGTQIHKVGSSYRTFYVQEFAGINPETGNPLFYTNELDENGNYIKEITENSKNAQ
;
A
#
# COMPACT_ATOMS: atom_id res chain seq x y z
N THR A 1 11.84 30.22 -14.06
CA THR A 1 12.67 31.18 -14.80
C THR A 1 12.88 30.66 -16.22
N THR A 2 12.76 31.56 -17.21
CA THR A 2 12.96 31.25 -18.63
C THR A 2 14.18 32.00 -19.14
N PHE A 3 15.09 31.28 -19.83
CA PHE A 3 16.27 31.85 -20.45
C PHE A 3 16.21 31.65 -21.97
N ASN A 4 16.46 32.70 -22.75
CA ASN A 4 16.46 32.70 -24.22
C ASN A 4 15.20 32.05 -24.86
N ASN A 5 14.07 32.01 -24.17
CA ASN A 5 12.82 31.36 -24.60
C ASN A 5 12.93 29.85 -24.92
N ILE A 6 14.04 29.20 -24.56
CA ILE A 6 14.32 27.79 -24.86
C ILE A 6 14.68 26.95 -23.64
N HIS A 7 15.03 27.59 -22.54
CA HIS A 7 15.34 26.92 -21.28
C HIS A 7 14.34 27.35 -20.21
N HIS A 8 13.60 26.42 -19.64
CA HIS A 8 12.74 26.67 -18.49
C HIS A 8 13.29 25.95 -17.29
N LEU A 9 13.51 26.67 -16.21
CA LEU A 9 13.97 26.14 -14.94
C LEU A 9 12.99 26.51 -13.85
N ASP A 10 12.47 25.52 -13.15
CA ASP A 10 11.63 25.67 -11.98
C ASP A 10 12.31 25.00 -10.78
N PHE A 11 12.52 25.75 -9.72
CA PHE A 11 13.10 25.27 -8.48
C PHE A 11 12.19 25.61 -7.31
N LEU A 12 11.88 24.60 -6.51
CA LEU A 12 11.15 24.70 -5.26
C LEU A 12 12.03 24.19 -4.12
N ALA A 13 12.07 24.92 -3.03
CA ALA A 13 12.55 24.44 -1.73
C ALA A 13 11.48 24.73 -0.68
N GLY A 14 11.24 23.79 0.22
CA GLY A 14 10.19 23.89 1.20
C GLY A 14 10.53 23.20 2.51
N TYR A 15 9.84 23.65 3.54
CA TYR A 15 9.80 23.07 4.87
C TYR A 15 8.34 22.88 5.25
N GLU A 16 8.01 21.71 5.80
CA GLU A 16 6.65 21.34 6.18
C GLU A 16 6.66 20.75 7.58
N ILE A 17 5.67 21.11 8.37
CA ILE A 17 5.35 20.46 9.65
C ILE A 17 3.90 20.05 9.58
N ASP A 18 3.65 18.77 9.81
CA ASP A 18 2.32 18.21 10.06
C ASP A 18 2.25 17.80 11.54
N ASP A 19 1.28 18.35 12.26
CA ASP A 19 1.01 18.05 13.67
C ASP A 19 -0.44 17.59 13.78
N THR A 20 -0.65 16.30 13.80
CA THR A 20 -1.97 15.68 13.87
C THR A 20 -2.28 15.27 15.30
N TYR A 21 -3.39 15.77 15.83
CA TYR A 21 -3.97 15.40 17.11
C TYR A 21 -5.35 14.80 16.89
N ASN A 22 -5.56 13.60 17.41
CA ASN A 22 -6.84 12.93 17.39
C ASN A 22 -7.33 12.76 18.83
N ASP A 23 -8.56 13.17 19.07
CA ASP A 23 -9.29 12.95 20.32
C ASP A 23 -10.57 12.19 19.97
N TYR A 24 -10.78 11.09 20.65
CA TYR A 24 -11.91 10.20 20.42
C TYR A 24 -12.66 9.93 21.70
N LEU A 25 -13.97 10.12 21.67
CA LEU A 25 -14.90 9.78 22.74
C LEU A 25 -16.03 8.92 22.17
N SER A 26 -16.31 7.81 22.79
CA SER A 26 -17.45 6.95 22.44
C SER A 26 -18.31 6.65 23.65
N GLY A 27 -19.58 6.44 23.38
CA GLY A 27 -20.53 5.98 24.39
C GLY A 27 -21.59 5.10 23.75
N GLU A 28 -22.01 4.09 24.45
CA GLU A 28 -23.04 3.15 24.03
C GLU A 28 -24.12 3.01 25.08
N ALA A 29 -25.38 3.12 24.66
CA ALA A 29 -26.52 2.96 25.52
C ALA A 29 -27.62 2.11 24.89
N TYR A 30 -28.34 1.35 25.71
CA TYR A 30 -29.43 0.47 25.29
C TYR A 30 -30.76 0.81 25.94
N ASN A 31 -31.83 0.13 25.48
CA ASN A 31 -33.17 0.22 26.01
C ASN A 31 -33.75 1.65 25.95
N PHE A 32 -33.77 2.20 24.71
CA PHE A 32 -34.45 3.46 24.46
C PHE A 32 -35.96 3.33 24.59
N THR A 33 -36.57 4.29 25.25
CA THR A 33 -38.05 4.30 25.49
C THR A 33 -38.82 4.45 24.19
N THR A 34 -38.26 5.14 23.19
CA THR A 34 -38.87 5.33 21.87
C THR A 34 -37.77 5.24 20.77
N PRO A 35 -38.12 4.74 19.56
CA PRO A 35 -37.18 4.66 18.46
C PRO A 35 -36.78 6.03 17.88
N ASP A 36 -37.48 7.10 18.25
CA ASP A 36 -37.26 8.45 17.71
C ASP A 36 -36.27 9.29 18.53
N LYS A 37 -35.83 8.81 19.70
CA LYS A 37 -34.92 9.53 20.61
C LYS A 37 -33.63 8.78 20.81
N HIS A 38 -32.62 9.07 19.94
CA HIS A 38 -31.36 8.36 19.86
C HIS A 38 -30.20 8.97 20.68
N ALA A 39 -30.43 10.03 21.45
CA ALA A 39 -29.37 10.59 22.29
C ALA A 39 -28.98 9.58 23.39
N ILE A 40 -27.69 9.37 23.63
CA ILE A 40 -27.15 8.41 24.61
C ILE A 40 -27.79 8.59 26.01
N SER A 41 -28.08 9.84 26.37
CA SER A 41 -28.76 10.20 27.63
C SER A 41 -30.17 9.65 27.76
N ASN A 42 -30.82 9.23 26.67
CA ASN A 42 -32.19 8.69 26.66
C ASN A 42 -32.22 7.15 26.80
N GLY A 43 -31.05 6.49 26.77
CA GLY A 43 -30.94 5.06 27.04
C GLY A 43 -31.07 4.78 28.56
N MET A 44 -31.82 3.73 28.92
CA MET A 44 -31.97 3.32 30.31
C MET A 44 -30.70 2.68 30.91
N LYS A 45 -29.83 2.16 30.05
CA LYS A 45 -28.57 1.50 30.46
C LYS A 45 -27.43 1.98 29.59
N THR A 46 -26.45 2.63 30.20
CA THR A 46 -25.14 2.90 29.60
C THR A 46 -24.29 1.64 29.71
N VAL A 47 -23.73 1.17 28.60
CA VAL A 47 -22.98 -0.10 28.55
C VAL A 47 -21.50 0.13 28.52
N SER A 48 -21.05 1.10 27.75
CA SER A 48 -19.65 1.46 27.69
C SER A 48 -19.44 2.94 27.45
N VAL A 49 -18.37 3.46 28.02
CA VAL A 49 -17.81 4.77 27.69
C VAL A 49 -16.34 4.56 27.44
N GLY A 50 -15.84 5.02 26.31
CA GLY A 50 -14.44 4.91 25.94
C GLY A 50 -13.91 6.24 25.44
N GLY A 51 -12.63 6.49 25.64
CA GLY A 51 -11.95 7.66 25.10
C GLY A 51 -10.49 7.38 24.89
N SER A 52 -9.90 8.04 23.91
CA SER A 52 -8.47 7.98 23.64
C SER A 52 -8.01 9.26 22.97
N ASP A 53 -6.80 9.66 23.23
CA ASP A 53 -6.14 10.70 22.49
C ASP A 53 -4.84 10.17 21.87
N SER A 54 -4.46 10.73 20.75
CA SER A 54 -3.22 10.37 20.07
C SER A 54 -2.69 11.55 19.27
N ARG A 55 -1.38 11.65 19.19
CA ARG A 55 -0.71 12.71 18.44
C ARG A 55 0.52 12.18 17.74
N TYR A 56 0.71 12.62 16.49
CA TYR A 56 1.98 12.44 15.82
C TYR A 56 2.42 13.73 15.13
N ARG A 57 3.72 13.83 14.86
CA ARG A 57 4.33 14.91 14.11
C ARG A 57 5.20 14.38 12.99
N LEU A 58 5.11 15.05 11.84
CA LEU A 58 5.99 14.87 10.71
C LEU A 58 6.68 16.19 10.40
N VAL A 59 7.98 16.16 10.23
CA VAL A 59 8.80 17.32 9.81
C VAL A 59 9.49 16.94 8.53
N SER A 60 9.40 17.80 7.52
CA SER A 60 9.91 17.51 6.19
C SER A 60 10.69 18.67 5.61
N TYR A 61 11.83 18.36 5.00
CA TYR A 61 12.59 19.26 4.14
C TYR A 61 12.51 18.73 2.73
N LEU A 62 12.10 19.56 1.79
CA LEU A 62 11.88 19.15 0.42
C LEU A 62 12.49 20.10 -0.58
N SER A 63 12.95 19.56 -1.70
CA SER A 63 13.36 20.33 -2.87
C SER A 63 12.95 19.62 -4.14
N ARG A 64 12.64 20.40 -5.16
CA ARG A 64 12.28 19.93 -6.50
C ARG A 64 12.90 20.83 -7.55
N LEU A 65 13.45 20.22 -8.57
CA LEU A 65 13.99 20.86 -9.75
C LEU A 65 13.30 20.30 -10.99
N ASN A 66 12.73 21.16 -11.82
CA ASN A 66 12.25 20.81 -13.15
C ASN A 66 13.01 21.65 -14.17
N TYR A 67 13.46 20.99 -15.20
CA TYR A 67 14.13 21.61 -16.33
C TYR A 67 13.50 21.15 -17.64
N ASP A 68 13.27 22.11 -18.51
CA ASP A 68 12.74 21.90 -19.85
C ASP A 68 13.67 22.59 -20.86
N TYR A 69 13.98 21.88 -21.92
CA TYR A 69 14.74 22.38 -23.05
C TYR A 69 13.92 22.33 -24.33
N LYS A 70 13.62 23.49 -24.91
CA LYS A 70 12.85 23.66 -26.16
C LYS A 70 11.48 22.98 -26.15
N ASN A 71 10.85 22.77 -25.00
CA ASN A 71 9.62 21.97 -24.87
C ASN A 71 9.72 20.55 -25.49
N LYS A 72 10.95 20.02 -25.65
CA LYS A 72 11.24 18.70 -26.20
C LYS A 72 11.78 17.74 -25.13
N TYR A 73 12.71 18.20 -24.32
CA TYR A 73 13.40 17.41 -23.31
C TYR A 73 13.05 17.92 -21.93
N TYR A 74 12.52 17.05 -21.10
CA TYR A 74 12.12 17.38 -19.74
C TYR A 74 12.92 16.54 -18.76
N LEU A 75 13.47 17.18 -17.74
CA LEU A 75 14.15 16.53 -16.63
C LEU A 75 13.54 17.00 -15.33
N GLY A 76 13.25 16.07 -14.43
CA GLY A 76 12.77 16.37 -13.09
C GLY A 76 13.62 15.64 -12.06
N ALA A 77 13.91 16.32 -10.94
CA ALA A 77 14.53 15.73 -9.77
C ALA A 77 13.82 16.21 -8.51
N SER A 78 13.61 15.33 -7.56
CA SER A 78 13.09 15.69 -6.24
C SER A 78 13.91 15.05 -5.13
N PHE A 79 14.01 15.74 -4.01
CA PHE A 79 14.68 15.26 -2.81
C PHE A 79 13.86 15.66 -1.59
N ARG A 80 13.64 14.71 -0.66
CA ARG A 80 12.88 14.93 0.56
C ARG A 80 13.51 14.17 1.73
N VAL A 81 13.57 14.83 2.87
CA VAL A 81 13.97 14.21 4.13
C VAL A 81 12.83 14.40 5.11
N ASP A 82 12.29 13.30 5.60
CA ASP A 82 11.13 13.27 6.49
C ASP A 82 11.50 12.68 7.85
N GLY A 83 11.12 13.36 8.92
CA GLY A 83 11.29 12.89 10.30
C GLY A 83 9.94 12.72 10.99
N SER A 84 9.62 11.51 11.45
CA SER A 84 8.34 11.18 12.06
C SER A 84 8.46 10.75 13.52
N SER A 85 7.54 11.21 14.36
CA SER A 85 7.41 10.77 15.74
C SER A 85 6.84 9.35 15.90
N ARG A 86 6.35 8.73 14.82
CA ARG A 86 5.89 7.32 14.81
C ARG A 86 7.03 6.32 14.90
N LEU A 87 8.28 6.79 14.84
CA LEU A 87 9.49 5.98 14.89
C LEU A 87 10.40 6.45 16.02
N HIS A 88 11.20 5.52 16.54
CA HIS A 88 12.20 5.84 17.56
C HIS A 88 13.19 6.90 17.03
N ARG A 89 13.73 7.72 17.91
CA ARG A 89 14.61 8.87 17.57
C ARG A 89 15.76 8.51 16.64
N ASP A 90 16.28 7.29 16.72
CA ASP A 90 17.43 6.84 15.94
C ASP A 90 17.04 6.41 14.51
N ASN A 91 15.76 6.10 14.28
CA ASN A 91 15.22 5.60 13.01
C ASN A 91 14.14 6.51 12.38
N ARG A 92 13.87 7.68 12.98
CA ARG A 92 12.76 8.55 12.57
C ARG A 92 12.94 9.24 11.23
N TRP A 93 14.20 9.40 10.77
CA TRP A 93 14.50 10.12 9.54
C TRP A 93 14.59 9.18 8.36
N GLY A 94 13.82 9.48 7.31
CA GLY A 94 13.87 8.83 6.01
C GLY A 94 14.30 9.82 4.93
N THR A 95 15.10 9.34 3.98
CA THR A 95 15.55 10.13 2.83
C THR A 95 14.95 9.54 1.57
N PHE A 96 14.26 10.38 0.80
CA PHE A 96 13.52 10.00 -0.38
C PHE A 96 13.91 10.90 -1.54
N TRP A 97 13.92 10.34 -2.74
CA TRP A 97 14.30 11.07 -3.93
C TRP A 97 13.70 10.47 -5.19
N SER A 98 13.60 11.28 -6.22
CA SER A 98 13.20 10.79 -7.54
C SER A 98 13.90 11.56 -8.65
N VAL A 99 14.06 10.87 -9.77
CA VAL A 99 14.48 11.46 -11.04
C VAL A 99 13.51 11.04 -12.13
N SER A 100 13.26 11.93 -13.08
CA SER A 100 12.38 11.64 -14.21
C SER A 100 12.89 12.35 -15.46
N GLY A 101 12.62 11.74 -16.60
CA GLY A 101 12.89 12.33 -17.90
C GLY A 101 11.75 12.07 -18.87
N ALA A 102 11.50 13.01 -19.76
CA ALA A 102 10.59 12.82 -20.86
C ALA A 102 11.16 13.47 -22.13
N TRP A 103 10.93 12.79 -23.24
CA TRP A 103 11.33 13.25 -24.57
C TRP A 103 10.10 13.28 -25.47
N ARG A 104 9.73 14.48 -25.93
CA ARG A 104 8.69 14.70 -26.94
C ARG A 104 9.30 14.48 -28.33
N THR A 105 9.41 13.22 -28.71
CA THR A 105 10.06 12.81 -29.95
C THR A 105 9.37 13.41 -31.19
N ILE A 106 8.04 13.62 -31.11
CA ILE A 106 7.27 14.24 -32.21
C ILE A 106 7.77 15.65 -32.59
N GLU A 107 8.42 16.36 -31.68
CA GLU A 107 8.94 17.71 -31.93
C GLU A 107 10.31 17.71 -32.62
N GLU A 108 10.87 16.54 -32.92
CA GLU A 108 12.13 16.45 -33.64
C GLU A 108 11.98 16.69 -35.13
N GLU A 109 13.02 17.21 -35.76
CA GLU A 109 13.00 17.55 -37.19
C GLU A 109 12.77 16.32 -38.07
N PHE A 110 13.33 15.17 -37.69
CA PHE A 110 13.16 13.90 -38.40
C PHE A 110 11.74 13.36 -38.35
N MET A 111 10.89 13.85 -37.44
CA MET A 111 9.47 13.45 -37.34
C MET A 111 8.53 14.28 -38.21
N GLN A 112 9.01 15.36 -38.85
CA GLN A 112 8.19 16.23 -39.69
C GLN A 112 7.37 15.46 -40.75
N PRO A 113 7.91 14.44 -41.45
CA PRO A 113 7.16 13.73 -42.51
C PRO A 113 5.96 12.93 -41.99
N VAL A 114 5.90 12.65 -40.69
CA VAL A 114 4.83 11.79 -40.09
C VAL A 114 3.82 12.60 -39.27
N LYS A 115 4.03 13.90 -39.07
CA LYS A 115 3.17 14.77 -38.23
C LYS A 115 1.71 14.86 -38.76
N ASP A 116 1.45 14.56 -40.00
CA ASP A 116 0.11 14.63 -40.56
C ASP A 116 -0.82 13.54 -39.98
N TRP A 117 -0.27 12.43 -39.54
CA TRP A 117 -1.01 11.33 -38.95
C TRP A 117 -0.61 10.96 -37.56
N LEU A 118 0.66 11.15 -37.15
CA LEU A 118 1.18 10.96 -35.80
C LEU A 118 1.27 12.33 -35.13
N THR A 119 0.32 12.64 -34.25
CA THR A 119 0.16 13.97 -33.67
C THR A 119 0.83 14.12 -32.30
N ASP A 120 1.10 13.00 -31.59
CA ASP A 120 1.91 12.98 -30.37
C ASP A 120 2.80 11.72 -30.37
N LEU A 121 4.03 11.89 -29.89
CA LEU A 121 4.94 10.80 -29.57
C LEU A 121 5.86 11.28 -28.46
N ARG A 122 5.72 10.66 -27.28
CA ARG A 122 6.49 10.98 -26.09
C ARG A 122 6.95 9.74 -25.37
N ILE A 123 8.23 9.67 -25.05
CA ILE A 123 8.84 8.64 -24.23
C ILE A 123 9.11 9.26 -22.86
N ARG A 124 8.77 8.57 -21.80
CA ARG A 124 9.03 9.02 -20.42
C ARG A 124 9.54 7.88 -19.56
N ALA A 125 10.41 8.22 -18.62
CA ALA A 125 10.93 7.30 -17.64
C ALA A 125 11.09 8.01 -16.31
N SER A 126 10.85 7.28 -15.22
CA SER A 126 11.09 7.77 -13.87
C SER A 126 11.61 6.67 -12.97
N TYR A 127 12.44 7.05 -12.01
CA TYR A 127 12.87 6.19 -10.93
C TYR A 127 12.89 6.99 -9.64
N GLY A 128 12.39 6.41 -8.57
CA GLY A 128 12.34 7.10 -7.29
C GLY A 128 12.14 6.17 -6.11
N VAL A 129 12.42 6.71 -4.94
CA VAL A 129 12.32 6.06 -3.65
C VAL A 129 11.39 6.88 -2.77
N ASN A 130 10.36 6.23 -2.19
CA ASN A 130 9.50 6.83 -1.19
C ASN A 130 9.33 5.91 0.03
N GLY A 131 8.96 6.50 1.16
CA GLY A 131 8.76 5.78 2.42
C GLY A 131 7.28 5.62 2.77
N THR A 132 7.00 4.56 3.55
CA THR A 132 5.73 4.36 4.24
C THR A 132 6.00 4.26 5.73
N LEU A 133 5.19 4.94 6.54
CA LEU A 133 5.23 4.87 8.00
C LEU A 133 4.36 3.72 8.52
N PRO A 134 4.65 3.20 9.73
CA PRO A 134 3.69 2.37 10.45
C PRO A 134 2.34 3.09 10.58
N SER A 135 1.24 2.35 10.52
CA SER A 135 -0.10 2.88 10.78
C SER A 135 -0.22 3.36 12.23
N ASP A 136 0.36 2.61 13.15
CA ASP A 136 0.32 2.89 14.57
C ASP A 136 1.27 4.03 14.95
N TYR A 137 0.78 4.96 15.77
CA TYR A 137 1.58 6.12 16.22
C TYR A 137 2.68 5.74 17.21
N PHE A 138 2.49 4.64 17.93
CA PHE A 138 3.36 4.19 19.02
C PHE A 138 3.88 2.77 18.78
N GLY A 139 3.90 2.29 17.53
CA GLY A 139 4.29 0.92 17.16
C GLY A 139 5.70 0.51 17.60
N TYR A 140 6.59 1.47 17.88
CA TYR A 140 7.93 1.20 18.38
C TYR A 140 8.04 1.12 19.90
N MET A 141 7.01 1.55 20.65
CA MET A 141 7.00 1.60 22.11
C MET A 141 6.48 0.29 22.71
N GLY A 142 6.93 -0.05 23.90
CA GLY A 142 6.25 -0.99 24.78
C GLY A 142 5.05 -0.30 25.41
N LEU A 143 3.86 -0.84 25.21
CA LEU A 143 2.63 -0.30 25.74
C LEU A 143 2.04 -1.22 26.82
N SER A 144 1.29 -0.61 27.73
CA SER A 144 0.52 -1.32 28.74
C SER A 144 -0.93 -0.88 28.68
N SER A 145 -1.84 -1.81 28.91
CA SER A 145 -3.27 -1.56 29.06
C SER A 145 -3.73 -1.82 30.50
N ILE A 146 -4.74 -1.07 30.90
CA ILE A 146 -5.46 -1.35 32.13
C ILE A 146 -6.48 -2.43 31.79
N SER A 147 -6.18 -3.67 32.15
CA SER A 147 -7.04 -4.81 31.88
C SER A 147 -6.89 -5.87 32.98
N GLY A 148 -7.96 -6.62 33.19
CA GLY A 148 -8.03 -7.56 34.28
C GLY A 148 -8.19 -6.89 35.63
N GLY A 149 -8.48 -7.64 36.64
CA GLY A 149 -8.61 -7.20 38.01
C GLY A 149 -8.32 -8.33 38.98
N TYR A 150 -7.73 -8.01 40.10
CA TYR A 150 -7.61 -8.91 41.22
C TYR A 150 -8.34 -8.30 42.41
N LEU A 151 -9.33 -9.00 42.95
CA LEU A 151 -10.19 -8.52 44.04
C LEU A 151 -10.73 -7.10 43.80
N GLU A 152 -11.34 -6.89 42.60
CA GLU A 152 -11.95 -5.60 42.17
C GLU A 152 -10.92 -4.45 42.02
N GLN A 153 -9.63 -4.70 42.10
CA GLN A 153 -8.60 -3.69 41.83
C GLN A 153 -8.16 -3.79 40.37
N PRO A 154 -8.05 -2.64 39.64
CA PRO A 154 -7.59 -2.65 38.26
C PRO A 154 -6.15 -3.11 38.15
N GLY A 155 -5.89 -4.01 37.21
CA GLY A 155 -4.54 -4.51 36.87
C GLY A 155 -3.94 -3.78 35.69
N ILE A 156 -2.63 -3.72 35.59
CA ILE A 156 -1.87 -3.24 34.44
C ILE A 156 -1.19 -4.44 33.79
N GLN A 157 -1.42 -4.62 32.50
CA GLN A 157 -0.82 -5.67 31.70
C GLN A 157 -0.10 -5.07 30.49
N MET A 158 1.07 -5.61 30.14
CA MET A 158 1.73 -5.25 28.89
C MET A 158 0.85 -5.67 27.71
N SER A 159 0.57 -4.73 26.80
CA SER A 159 -0.27 -4.93 25.61
C SER A 159 0.54 -4.96 24.32
N GLN A 160 1.78 -4.48 24.32
CA GLN A 160 2.66 -4.41 23.16
C GLN A 160 4.12 -4.55 23.52
N ILE A 161 4.87 -5.34 22.72
CA ILE A 161 6.33 -5.46 22.82
C ILE A 161 6.97 -4.24 22.16
N ALA A 162 7.99 -3.67 22.80
CA ALA A 162 8.77 -2.57 22.23
C ALA A 162 9.62 -3.03 21.04
N ASN A 163 9.62 -2.25 19.94
CA ASN A 163 10.56 -2.42 18.83
C ASN A 163 11.22 -1.09 18.45
N PRO A 164 12.28 -0.66 19.15
CA PRO A 164 12.98 0.59 18.84
C PRO A 164 13.69 0.56 17.48
N ASN A 165 13.87 -0.61 16.89
CA ASN A 165 14.49 -0.79 15.56
C ASN A 165 13.52 -0.59 14.41
N LEU A 166 12.25 -0.31 14.72
CA LEU A 166 11.25 -0.04 13.68
C LEU A 166 11.66 1.17 12.85
N LYS A 167 11.57 1.04 11.53
CA LYS A 167 12.00 2.04 10.56
C LYS A 167 11.01 2.19 9.41
N TRP A 168 11.25 3.15 8.55
CA TRP A 168 10.50 3.37 7.33
C TRP A 168 10.50 2.13 6.44
N GLU A 169 9.34 1.76 5.94
CA GLU A 169 9.22 0.90 4.77
C GLU A 169 9.68 1.68 3.54
N THR A 170 10.48 1.08 2.68
CA THR A 170 11.09 1.76 1.54
C THR A 170 10.58 1.17 0.22
N ASN A 171 10.00 2.03 -0.62
CA ASN A 171 9.45 1.66 -1.91
C ASN A 171 10.32 2.22 -3.04
N TYR A 172 10.88 1.33 -3.85
CA TYR A 172 11.62 1.63 -5.06
C TYR A 172 10.68 1.51 -6.25
N ASN A 173 10.43 2.62 -6.94
CA ASN A 173 9.49 2.68 -8.04
C ASN A 173 10.23 3.01 -9.33
N MET A 174 10.00 2.24 -10.38
CA MET A 174 10.43 2.52 -11.75
C MET A 174 9.19 2.53 -12.64
N ASN A 175 9.10 3.53 -13.52
CA ASN A 175 8.05 3.62 -14.52
C ASN A 175 8.67 4.01 -15.86
N ILE A 176 8.24 3.34 -16.93
CA ILE A 176 8.56 3.67 -18.32
C ILE A 176 7.23 3.80 -19.06
N GLY A 177 7.02 4.93 -19.71
CA GLY A 177 5.80 5.23 -20.44
C GLY A 177 6.07 5.64 -21.87
N LEU A 178 5.15 5.26 -22.75
CA LEU A 178 5.08 5.65 -24.14
C LEU A 178 3.69 6.22 -24.42
N ASP A 179 3.64 7.47 -24.79
CA ASP A 179 2.42 8.14 -25.24
C ASP A 179 2.51 8.39 -26.74
N PHE A 180 1.44 8.09 -27.49
CA PHE A 180 1.35 8.39 -28.91
C PHE A 180 -0.08 8.68 -29.34
N GLY A 181 -0.23 9.62 -30.26
CA GLY A 181 -1.50 10.10 -30.75
C GLY A 181 -1.60 10.04 -32.26
N PHE A 182 -2.77 9.72 -32.77
CA PHE A 182 -3.07 9.67 -34.21
C PHE A 182 -4.22 10.60 -34.56
N TRP A 183 -4.04 11.42 -35.60
CA TRP A 183 -5.06 12.31 -36.19
C TRP A 183 -5.80 13.21 -35.20
N ASP A 184 -5.19 13.56 -34.05
CA ASP A 184 -5.81 14.29 -32.93
C ASP A 184 -7.11 13.65 -32.39
N ARG A 185 -7.31 12.36 -32.66
CA ARG A 185 -8.53 11.63 -32.28
C ARG A 185 -8.29 10.39 -31.45
N LEU A 186 -7.14 9.78 -31.59
CA LEU A 186 -6.84 8.50 -30.98
C LEU A 186 -5.52 8.61 -30.22
N ASN A 187 -5.57 8.55 -28.90
CA ASN A 187 -4.41 8.66 -28.02
C ASN A 187 -4.23 7.37 -27.24
N PHE A 188 -2.99 6.88 -27.22
CA PHE A 188 -2.57 5.71 -26.49
C PHE A 188 -1.55 6.12 -25.42
N THR A 189 -1.68 5.51 -24.25
CA THR A 189 -0.67 5.55 -23.21
C THR A 189 -0.37 4.11 -22.81
N ILE A 190 0.88 3.70 -22.95
CA ILE A 190 1.37 2.39 -22.50
C ILE A 190 2.37 2.66 -21.39
N GLU A 191 2.17 2.01 -20.24
CA GLU A 191 3.06 2.13 -19.08
C GLU A 191 3.51 0.76 -18.62
N TYR A 192 4.80 0.64 -18.36
CA TYR A 192 5.39 -0.48 -17.63
C TYR A 192 5.94 0.03 -16.32
N TYR A 193 5.55 -0.60 -15.22
CA TYR A 193 6.06 -0.25 -13.91
C TYR A 193 6.59 -1.44 -13.13
N THR A 194 7.50 -1.15 -12.23
CA THR A 194 7.91 -2.07 -11.18
C THR A 194 8.06 -1.30 -9.87
N ARG A 195 7.52 -1.88 -8.80
CA ARG A 195 7.65 -1.39 -7.43
C ARG A 195 8.19 -2.49 -6.55
N THR A 196 9.32 -2.24 -5.92
CA THR A 196 9.91 -3.13 -4.93
C THR A 196 9.81 -2.47 -3.57
N THR A 197 9.04 -3.07 -2.67
CA THR A 197 8.90 -2.66 -1.28
C THR A 197 9.87 -3.45 -0.42
N LYS A 198 10.78 -2.77 0.25
CA LYS A 198 11.73 -3.35 1.22
C LYS A 198 11.41 -2.90 2.64
N ASN A 199 11.86 -3.69 3.61
CA ASN A 199 11.55 -3.45 5.02
C ASN A 199 10.04 -3.37 5.26
N LEU A 200 9.28 -4.27 4.63
CA LEU A 200 7.81 -4.30 4.74
C LEU A 200 7.41 -4.43 6.20
N LEU A 201 6.50 -3.58 6.63
CA LEU A 201 5.96 -3.58 8.00
C LEU A 201 4.92 -4.71 8.12
N MET A 202 5.20 -5.66 9.00
CA MET A 202 4.33 -6.83 9.23
C MET A 202 4.31 -7.22 10.70
N ASP A 203 3.16 -7.73 11.14
CA ASP A 203 3.04 -8.42 12.41
C ASP A 203 3.62 -9.84 12.29
N CYS A 204 4.70 -10.07 13.03
CA CYS A 204 5.40 -11.34 13.04
C CYS A 204 4.96 -12.18 14.23
N PRO A 205 4.50 -13.41 14.00
CA PRO A 205 4.21 -14.34 15.08
C PRO A 205 5.43 -14.58 15.95
N VAL A 206 5.23 -14.59 17.27
CA VAL A 206 6.25 -14.92 18.25
C VAL A 206 5.81 -16.11 19.10
N SER A 207 6.77 -16.73 19.80
CA SER A 207 6.44 -17.83 20.70
C SER A 207 5.46 -17.37 21.78
N MET A 208 4.42 -18.16 22.02
CA MET A 208 3.42 -17.89 23.08
C MET A 208 4.05 -17.77 24.47
N THR A 209 5.26 -18.28 24.66
CA THR A 209 6.02 -18.13 25.91
C THR A 209 6.41 -16.68 26.23
N THR A 210 6.36 -15.80 25.23
CA THR A 210 6.58 -14.34 25.40
C THR A 210 5.37 -13.64 26.02
N GLY A 211 4.20 -14.27 26.04
CA GLY A 211 2.92 -13.67 26.41
C GLY A 211 2.24 -12.86 25.33
N PHE A 212 2.80 -12.86 24.10
CA PHE A 212 2.27 -12.14 22.94
C PHE A 212 2.10 -13.10 21.74
N SER A 213 1.17 -12.77 20.86
CA SER A 213 0.95 -13.53 19.62
C SER A 213 1.85 -13.08 18.48
N SER A 214 2.14 -11.77 18.42
CA SER A 214 2.95 -11.15 17.35
C SER A 214 3.53 -9.82 17.83
N TYR A 215 4.47 -9.27 17.08
CA TYR A 215 4.89 -7.89 17.19
C TYR A 215 5.30 -7.31 15.84
N LEU A 216 5.18 -6.00 15.69
CA LEU A 216 5.42 -5.30 14.44
C LEU A 216 6.92 -5.21 14.14
N MET A 217 7.31 -5.67 12.94
CA MET A 217 8.70 -5.66 12.45
C MET A 217 8.79 -5.17 11.01
N ASN A 218 9.99 -4.70 10.64
CA ASN A 218 10.33 -4.46 9.24
C ASN A 218 10.95 -5.72 8.64
N ILE A 219 10.13 -6.55 8.03
CA ILE A 219 10.58 -7.80 7.43
C ILE A 219 10.03 -7.97 6.03
N GLY A 220 10.83 -8.61 5.21
CA GLY A 220 10.40 -9.01 3.89
C GLY A 220 10.58 -7.96 2.80
N GLU A 221 10.43 -8.48 1.60
CA GLU A 221 10.47 -7.74 0.35
C GLU A 221 9.35 -8.25 -0.56
N VAL A 222 8.57 -7.30 -1.11
CA VAL A 222 7.49 -7.59 -2.05
C VAL A 222 7.73 -6.82 -3.33
N LYS A 223 7.57 -7.49 -4.47
CA LYS A 223 7.71 -6.90 -5.79
C LYS A 223 6.38 -6.91 -6.53
N ASN A 224 5.97 -5.75 -7.02
CA ASN A 224 4.88 -5.55 -7.95
C ASN A 224 5.45 -5.15 -9.30
N LYS A 225 4.93 -5.68 -10.39
CA LYS A 225 5.23 -5.26 -11.75
C LYS A 225 3.99 -5.36 -12.60
N GLY A 226 3.81 -4.45 -13.51
CA GLY A 226 2.64 -4.45 -14.36
C GLY A 226 2.82 -3.66 -15.63
N ILE A 227 1.83 -3.83 -16.50
CA ILE A 227 1.66 -3.07 -17.72
C ILE A 227 0.25 -2.48 -17.74
N GLU A 228 0.14 -1.24 -18.14
CA GLU A 228 -1.12 -0.52 -18.24
C GLU A 228 -1.25 0.06 -19.65
N LEU A 229 -2.46 -0.02 -20.20
CA LEU A 229 -2.83 0.54 -21.49
C LEU A 229 -4.05 1.41 -21.30
N THR A 230 -3.95 2.67 -21.72
CA THR A 230 -5.09 3.59 -21.83
C THR A 230 -5.25 4.01 -23.29
N ILE A 231 -6.47 3.91 -23.80
CA ILE A 231 -6.84 4.36 -25.15
C ILE A 231 -7.95 5.39 -25.02
N ASN A 232 -7.72 6.59 -25.51
CA ASN A 232 -8.72 7.65 -25.60
C ASN A 232 -9.04 7.90 -27.07
N SER A 233 -10.31 7.78 -27.44
CA SER A 233 -10.77 7.94 -28.81
C SER A 233 -11.89 8.98 -28.89
N THR A 234 -11.75 9.94 -29.80
CA THR A 234 -12.83 10.83 -30.24
C THR A 234 -13.49 10.23 -31.49
N ASN A 235 -14.52 9.43 -31.28
CA ASN A 235 -15.18 8.68 -32.36
C ASN A 235 -15.94 9.60 -33.33
N ILE A 236 -16.72 10.51 -32.75
CA ILE A 236 -17.50 11.49 -33.51
C ILE A 236 -17.34 12.86 -32.83
N LYS A 237 -17.08 13.87 -33.67
CA LYS A 237 -17.09 15.26 -33.24
C LYS A 237 -17.67 16.14 -34.31
N ILE A 238 -18.92 16.55 -34.13
CA ILE A 238 -19.65 17.49 -35.00
C ILE A 238 -20.11 18.67 -34.13
N LYS A 239 -20.70 19.69 -34.76
CA LYS A 239 -21.02 20.98 -34.10
C LYS A 239 -21.75 20.83 -32.77
N ASP A 240 -22.78 19.97 -32.72
CA ASP A 240 -23.69 19.85 -31.58
C ASP A 240 -23.64 18.46 -30.92
N PHE A 241 -22.73 17.57 -31.37
CA PHE A 241 -22.59 16.22 -30.83
C PHE A 241 -21.14 15.76 -30.78
N SER A 242 -20.75 15.20 -29.66
CA SER A 242 -19.42 14.61 -29.41
C SER A 242 -19.56 13.24 -28.75
N TRP A 243 -18.90 12.23 -29.32
CA TRP A 243 -18.80 10.91 -28.74
C TRP A 243 -17.33 10.55 -28.53
N ASN A 244 -16.95 10.39 -27.26
CA ASN A 244 -15.61 9.98 -26.86
C ASN A 244 -15.68 8.62 -26.15
N THR A 245 -14.65 7.81 -26.31
CA THR A 245 -14.51 6.52 -25.65
C THR A 245 -13.15 6.46 -24.97
N THR A 246 -13.14 6.01 -23.71
CA THR A 246 -11.90 5.69 -22.96
C THR A 246 -11.91 4.21 -22.63
N PHE A 247 -10.82 3.52 -22.97
CA PHE A 247 -10.59 2.12 -22.63
C PHE A 247 -9.34 2.00 -21.79
N ASN A 248 -9.42 1.28 -20.68
CA ASN A 248 -8.31 1.02 -19.77
C ASN A 248 -8.13 -0.49 -19.59
N LEU A 249 -6.89 -0.96 -19.70
CA LEU A 249 -6.50 -2.33 -19.43
C LEU A 249 -5.25 -2.31 -18.55
N GLY A 250 -5.26 -3.06 -17.45
CA GLY A 250 -4.12 -3.21 -16.56
C GLY A 250 -3.88 -4.66 -16.20
N HIS A 251 -2.61 -5.06 -16.16
CA HIS A 251 -2.18 -6.34 -15.62
C HIS A 251 -1.10 -6.11 -14.57
N ASN A 252 -1.31 -6.62 -13.35
CA ASN A 252 -0.36 -6.55 -12.24
C ASN A 252 0.03 -7.95 -11.76
N SER A 253 1.31 -8.16 -11.54
CA SER A 253 1.87 -9.34 -10.89
C SER A 253 2.51 -8.94 -9.57
N ASN A 254 2.05 -9.54 -8.48
CA ASN A 254 2.57 -9.33 -7.13
C ASN A 254 3.32 -10.58 -6.66
N LYS A 255 4.46 -10.41 -6.00
CA LYS A 255 5.26 -11.53 -5.51
C LYS A 255 6.00 -11.17 -4.23
N VAL A 256 5.92 -12.03 -3.21
CA VAL A 256 6.82 -12.01 -2.04
C VAL A 256 8.19 -12.51 -2.51
N VAL A 257 9.20 -11.66 -2.42
CA VAL A 257 10.57 -11.97 -2.86
C VAL A 257 11.39 -12.57 -1.73
N LYS A 258 11.23 -12.02 -0.52
CA LYS A 258 11.98 -12.42 0.66
C LYS A 258 11.16 -12.17 1.93
N LEU A 259 11.33 -13.02 2.93
CA LEU A 259 10.95 -12.82 4.33
C LEU A 259 12.21 -12.75 5.19
N ASP A 260 12.06 -12.47 6.49
CA ASP A 260 13.22 -12.33 7.38
C ASP A 260 13.85 -13.68 7.73
N GLY A 261 15.17 -13.67 7.88
CA GLY A 261 15.96 -14.86 8.21
C GLY A 261 15.80 -15.99 7.19
N GLU A 262 15.66 -17.20 7.67
CA GLU A 262 15.44 -18.42 6.88
C GLU A 262 13.94 -18.75 6.68
N GLN A 263 13.04 -17.87 7.13
CA GLN A 263 11.62 -18.09 7.00
C GLN A 263 11.20 -18.05 5.52
N THR A 264 10.50 -19.08 5.08
CA THR A 264 9.95 -19.18 3.73
C THR A 264 8.48 -18.79 3.68
N GLN A 265 7.79 -18.78 4.83
CA GLN A 265 6.38 -18.44 4.94
C GLN A 265 6.01 -17.91 6.33
N ILE A 266 4.99 -17.06 6.37
CA ILE A 266 4.35 -16.54 7.59
C ILE A 266 2.84 -16.69 7.40
N VAL A 267 2.18 -17.36 8.34
CA VAL A 267 0.71 -17.48 8.38
C VAL A 267 0.15 -16.47 9.36
N SER A 268 -0.84 -15.71 8.92
CA SER A 268 -1.53 -14.70 9.73
C SER A 268 -3.05 -14.81 9.49
N GLY A 269 -3.76 -15.40 10.44
CA GLY A 269 -5.18 -15.68 10.31
C GLY A 269 -5.48 -16.57 9.10
N THR A 270 -6.27 -16.07 8.16
CA THR A 270 -6.66 -16.77 6.93
C THR A 270 -5.77 -16.42 5.73
N GLN A 271 -4.61 -15.86 5.95
CA GLN A 271 -3.67 -15.44 4.90
C GLN A 271 -2.28 -16.04 5.13
N ILE A 272 -1.59 -16.32 4.02
CA ILE A 272 -0.20 -16.75 4.02
C ILE A 272 0.66 -15.79 3.20
N HIS A 273 1.80 -15.44 3.76
CA HIS A 273 2.88 -14.74 3.07
C HIS A 273 3.98 -15.76 2.78
N LYS A 274 4.03 -16.28 1.56
CA LYS A 274 4.99 -17.30 1.15
C LYS A 274 5.91 -16.74 0.07
N VAL A 275 7.22 -16.96 0.22
CA VAL A 275 8.19 -16.59 -0.80
C VAL A 275 7.84 -17.24 -2.13
N GLY A 276 7.78 -16.43 -3.18
CA GLY A 276 7.39 -16.89 -4.52
C GLY A 276 5.91 -16.75 -4.87
N SER A 277 5.02 -16.58 -3.87
CA SER A 277 3.57 -16.39 -4.04
C SER A 277 3.18 -14.91 -3.94
N SER A 278 1.94 -14.61 -4.27
CA SER A 278 1.37 -13.27 -4.06
C SER A 278 1.30 -12.94 -2.56
N TYR A 279 1.47 -11.67 -2.24
CA TYR A 279 1.30 -11.16 -0.89
C TYR A 279 -0.17 -11.28 -0.47
N ARG A 280 -0.43 -11.76 0.76
CA ARG A 280 -1.78 -12.03 1.29
C ARG A 280 -2.56 -13.06 0.47
N THR A 281 -1.91 -14.15 0.06
CA THR A 281 -2.61 -15.29 -0.51
C THR A 281 -3.55 -15.90 0.54
N PHE A 282 -4.77 -16.25 0.15
CA PHE A 282 -5.67 -16.93 1.04
C PHE A 282 -5.10 -18.28 1.48
N TYR A 283 -5.22 -18.54 2.77
CA TYR A 283 -4.81 -19.79 3.41
C TYR A 283 -5.95 -20.27 4.29
N VAL A 284 -6.83 -21.04 3.68
CA VAL A 284 -8.07 -21.50 4.28
C VAL A 284 -8.26 -22.98 3.98
N GLN A 285 -9.07 -23.65 4.79
CA GLN A 285 -9.44 -25.03 4.57
C GLN A 285 -10.29 -25.14 3.30
N GLU A 286 -9.96 -26.08 2.42
CA GLU A 286 -10.71 -26.34 1.19
C GLU A 286 -11.91 -27.22 1.52
N PHE A 287 -13.12 -26.70 1.34
CA PHE A 287 -14.36 -27.43 1.60
C PHE A 287 -14.60 -28.53 0.55
N ALA A 288 -14.84 -29.77 1.00
CA ALA A 288 -15.05 -30.93 0.16
C ALA A 288 -16.52 -31.40 0.09
N GLY A 289 -17.40 -30.82 0.93
CA GLY A 289 -18.80 -31.20 0.97
C GLY A 289 -19.32 -31.45 2.40
N ILE A 290 -20.43 -32.13 2.50
CA ILE A 290 -21.07 -32.53 3.78
C ILE A 290 -21.16 -34.04 3.82
N ASN A 291 -20.77 -34.63 4.94
CA ASN A 291 -20.96 -36.06 5.16
C ASN A 291 -22.48 -36.37 5.24
N PRO A 292 -23.04 -37.21 4.36
CA PRO A 292 -24.47 -37.48 4.34
C PRO A 292 -24.96 -38.27 5.56
N GLU A 293 -24.05 -38.96 6.27
CA GLU A 293 -24.42 -39.76 7.44
C GLU A 293 -24.39 -38.95 8.74
N THR A 294 -23.44 -38.03 8.87
CA THR A 294 -23.22 -37.25 10.10
C THR A 294 -23.70 -35.81 10.02
N GLY A 295 -23.86 -35.25 8.81
CA GLY A 295 -24.16 -33.86 8.57
C GLY A 295 -22.98 -32.92 8.82
N ASN A 296 -21.79 -33.45 9.09
CA ASN A 296 -20.59 -32.66 9.36
C ASN A 296 -19.93 -32.17 8.07
N PRO A 297 -19.26 -30.98 8.09
CA PRO A 297 -18.48 -30.49 6.95
C PRO A 297 -17.26 -31.39 6.70
N LEU A 298 -16.99 -31.62 5.43
CA LEU A 298 -15.82 -32.33 4.92
C LEU A 298 -14.83 -31.35 4.32
N PHE A 299 -13.54 -31.61 4.53
CA PHE A 299 -12.45 -30.80 4.04
C PHE A 299 -11.41 -31.66 3.32
N TYR A 300 -10.67 -31.08 2.37
CA TYR A 300 -9.50 -31.73 1.77
C TYR A 300 -8.28 -31.53 2.68
N THR A 301 -7.45 -32.61 2.84
CA THR A 301 -6.21 -32.53 3.62
C THR A 301 -5.11 -31.79 2.86
N ASN A 302 -5.12 -31.85 1.52
CA ASN A 302 -4.11 -31.24 0.65
C ASN A 302 -2.65 -31.61 1.02
N GLU A 303 -2.43 -32.80 1.57
CA GLU A 303 -1.09 -33.32 1.83
C GLU A 303 -0.32 -33.53 0.52
N LEU A 304 1.01 -33.49 0.59
CA LEU A 304 1.87 -33.72 -0.57
C LEU A 304 2.37 -35.17 -0.54
N ASP A 305 2.37 -35.84 -1.70
CA ASP A 305 3.04 -37.11 -1.90
C ASP A 305 4.58 -36.96 -1.95
N GLU A 306 5.30 -38.05 -2.02
CA GLU A 306 6.79 -38.06 -2.12
C GLU A 306 7.32 -37.31 -3.36
N ASN A 307 6.48 -37.09 -4.37
CA ASN A 307 6.81 -36.38 -5.60
C ASN A 307 6.39 -34.89 -5.55
N GLY A 308 5.76 -34.44 -4.44
CA GLY A 308 5.29 -33.06 -4.27
C GLY A 308 3.94 -32.76 -4.92
N ASN A 309 3.14 -33.77 -5.30
CA ASN A 309 1.79 -33.60 -5.79
C ASN A 309 0.78 -33.63 -4.63
N TYR A 310 -0.30 -32.84 -4.74
CA TYR A 310 -1.34 -32.83 -3.73
C TYR A 310 -2.14 -34.14 -3.73
N ILE A 311 -2.20 -34.78 -2.57
CA ILE A 311 -3.11 -35.89 -2.27
C ILE A 311 -4.38 -35.31 -1.67
N LYS A 312 -5.49 -35.34 -2.42
CA LYS A 312 -6.77 -34.81 -1.93
C LYS A 312 -7.54 -35.91 -1.18
N GLU A 313 -7.16 -36.18 0.06
CA GLU A 313 -7.95 -36.99 0.99
C GLU A 313 -9.01 -36.13 1.66
N ILE A 314 -10.13 -36.74 2.04
CA ILE A 314 -11.25 -36.04 2.67
C ILE A 314 -11.27 -36.38 4.17
N THR A 315 -11.41 -35.36 5.00
CA THR A 315 -11.49 -35.50 6.46
C THR A 315 -12.63 -34.66 7.05
N GLU A 316 -13.26 -35.13 8.12
CA GLU A 316 -14.16 -34.33 8.96
C GLU A 316 -13.38 -33.49 9.99
N ASN A 317 -12.12 -33.80 10.23
CA ASN A 317 -11.31 -33.08 11.21
C ASN A 317 -10.70 -31.83 10.60
N SER A 318 -11.26 -30.66 10.92
CA SER A 318 -10.79 -29.39 10.45
C SER A 318 -9.32 -29.07 10.82
N LYS A 319 -8.75 -29.74 11.85
CA LYS A 319 -7.33 -29.58 12.21
C LYS A 319 -6.37 -30.26 11.24
N ASN A 320 -6.85 -31.26 10.51
CA ASN A 320 -6.08 -31.99 9.49
C ASN A 320 -6.29 -31.41 8.08
N ALA A 321 -7.19 -30.44 7.92
CA ALA A 321 -7.47 -29.77 6.67
C ALA A 321 -6.46 -28.62 6.46
N GLN A 322 -5.84 -28.56 5.31
CA GLN A 322 -4.90 -27.50 4.91
C GLN A 322 -5.36 -26.82 3.62
#